data_fe58bdb9ce1eae0ca4b83b9e32244481
#
_entry.id   fe58bdb9ce1eae0ca4b83b9e32244481
#
_cell.length_a   1.000
_cell.length_b   1.000
_cell.length_c   1.000
_cell.angle_alpha   90.00
_cell.angle_beta   90.00
_cell.angle_gamma   90.00
#
_symmetry.space_group_name_H-M   'P 1'
#
loop_
_entity.id
_entity.type
_entity.pdbx_description
1 polymer ?
#
loop_
_entity_poly.entity_id
_entity_poly.type
_entity_poly.pdbx_seq_one_letter_code
_entity_poly.pdbx_strand_id
1 'polypeptide(L)'
;MVAVGEARNLRGLANILGCGVSSLPLKYLGLPFGATFKAKVIWEEVLEKLENKLAGWKMLYLTKGGLTTLIKSTLSNLPTYYLSLFPLPASIATKMEKLQRDFLWSGLGEELKFHLVGWNKVCTPLRDGGLVVWNVRAFNEALLGKWLWRYNKERGALWKEVIDMKYGSERGVWCSKESRGTYGVGLWKYIRKGWCTFASNTRFCVGNGRRVSFWNEVWVGDTVL
;
A
#
# COMPACT_ATOMS: atom_id res chain seq x y z
N MET A 1 24.74 4.80 12.86
CA MET A 1 25.26 4.88 11.47
C MET A 1 25.00 3.56 10.75
N VAL A 2 24.63 3.59 9.48
CA VAL A 2 24.38 2.39 8.66
C VAL A 2 25.21 2.49 7.39
N ALA A 3 25.89 1.41 7.00
CA ALA A 3 26.61 1.35 5.73
C ALA A 3 25.63 1.21 4.57
N VAL A 4 25.80 2.02 3.52
CA VAL A 4 25.14 1.87 2.22
C VAL A 4 26.25 1.64 1.19
N GLY A 5 26.36 0.42 0.67
CA GLY A 5 27.49 -0.02 -0.14
C GLY A 5 28.73 -0.39 0.69
N GLU A 6 29.90 -0.40 0.05
CA GLU A 6 31.18 -0.68 0.72
C GLU A 6 31.66 0.53 1.50
N ALA A 7 31.52 0.52 2.81
CA ALA A 7 32.01 1.56 3.70
C ALA A 7 33.26 1.08 4.46
N ARG A 8 34.42 1.64 4.14
CA ARG A 8 35.65 1.40 4.88
C ARG A 8 35.65 2.20 6.18
N ASN A 9 36.12 1.59 7.29
CA ASN A 9 36.25 2.25 8.61
C ASN A 9 34.95 2.80 9.23
N LEU A 10 33.80 2.12 9.06
CA LEU A 10 32.51 2.54 9.59
C LEU A 10 32.51 2.76 11.12
N ARG A 11 33.24 1.92 11.87
CA ARG A 11 33.37 2.01 13.32
C ARG A 11 34.14 3.26 13.76
N GLY A 12 35.23 3.59 13.06
CA GLY A 12 36.01 4.82 13.34
C GLY A 12 35.17 6.08 13.11
N LEU A 13 34.41 6.13 12.01
CA LEU A 13 33.51 7.24 11.72
C LEU A 13 32.37 7.34 12.74
N ALA A 14 31.81 6.21 13.16
CA ALA A 14 30.76 6.18 14.18
C ALA A 14 31.25 6.72 15.54
N ASN A 15 32.49 6.38 15.94
CA ASN A 15 33.10 6.90 17.16
C ASN A 15 33.33 8.41 17.10
N ILE A 16 33.77 8.94 15.97
CA ILE A 16 33.97 10.40 15.77
C ILE A 16 32.63 11.14 15.89
N LEU A 17 31.54 10.55 15.34
CA LEU A 17 30.22 11.17 15.34
C LEU A 17 29.40 10.86 16.62
N GLY A 18 29.95 10.11 17.57
CA GLY A 18 29.26 9.72 18.80
C GLY A 18 27.99 8.89 18.59
N CYS A 19 27.93 8.10 17.50
CA CYS A 19 26.76 7.31 17.16
C CYS A 19 27.05 5.81 17.09
N GLY A 20 26.02 4.98 17.33
CA GLY A 20 26.12 3.53 17.18
C GLY A 20 26.15 3.08 15.72
N VAL A 21 26.78 1.93 15.46
CA VAL A 21 26.72 1.24 14.15
C VAL A 21 25.54 0.27 14.17
N SER A 22 24.69 0.31 13.13
CA SER A 22 23.54 -0.59 12.95
C SER A 22 23.55 -1.15 11.53
N SER A 23 22.78 -2.22 11.30
CA SER A 23 22.59 -2.85 9.99
C SER A 23 21.13 -2.69 9.52
N LEU A 24 20.91 -2.78 8.21
CA LEU A 24 19.58 -2.84 7.62
C LEU A 24 18.99 -4.27 7.73
N PRO A 25 17.66 -4.41 7.92
CA PRO A 25 16.68 -3.36 8.10
C PRO A 25 16.67 -2.77 9.50
N LEU A 26 16.47 -1.46 9.62
CA LEU A 26 16.32 -0.77 10.90
C LEU A 26 14.91 -0.17 11.04
N LYS A 27 14.42 -0.03 12.27
CA LYS A 27 13.12 0.56 12.54
C LYS A 27 13.23 2.08 12.59
N TYR A 28 12.57 2.78 11.68
CA TYR A 28 12.49 4.23 11.63
C TYR A 28 11.02 4.67 11.61
N LEU A 29 10.58 5.45 12.59
CA LEU A 29 9.18 5.85 12.78
C LEU A 29 8.19 4.67 12.73
N GLY A 30 8.58 3.54 13.30
CA GLY A 30 7.77 2.32 13.29
C GLY A 30 7.80 1.53 11.98
N LEU A 31 8.54 1.97 10.95
CA LEU A 31 8.68 1.29 9.67
C LEU A 31 10.03 0.61 9.52
N PRO A 32 10.08 -0.57 8.90
CA PRO A 32 11.33 -1.28 8.61
C PRO A 32 12.05 -0.65 7.41
N PHE A 33 12.95 0.30 7.68
CA PHE A 33 13.75 0.96 6.66
C PHE A 33 14.81 0.01 6.10
N GLY A 34 14.92 -0.07 4.77
CA GLY A 34 15.87 -0.95 4.09
C GLY A 34 15.43 -2.41 4.02
N ALA A 35 14.20 -2.73 4.34
CA ALA A 35 13.65 -4.07 4.15
C ALA A 35 13.54 -4.44 2.67
N THR A 36 13.73 -5.72 2.37
CA THR A 36 13.61 -6.23 1.01
C THR A 36 12.18 -6.12 0.48
N PHE A 37 12.06 -5.88 -0.82
CA PHE A 37 10.77 -5.80 -1.50
C PHE A 37 9.93 -7.07 -1.27
N LYS A 38 8.68 -6.90 -0.85
CA LYS A 38 7.75 -8.00 -0.50
C LYS A 38 8.16 -8.88 0.69
N ALA A 39 9.08 -8.44 1.55
CA ALA A 39 9.43 -9.18 2.76
C ALA A 39 8.18 -9.40 3.63
N LYS A 40 7.85 -10.66 3.91
CA LYS A 40 6.71 -11.01 4.76
C LYS A 40 6.89 -10.56 6.22
N VAL A 41 8.13 -10.56 6.68
CA VAL A 41 8.52 -10.14 8.04
C VAL A 41 8.03 -8.73 8.37
N ILE A 42 7.96 -7.82 7.37
CA ILE A 42 7.42 -6.47 7.55
C ILE A 42 5.98 -6.50 8.11
N TRP A 43 5.21 -7.51 7.71
CA TRP A 43 3.79 -7.63 8.03
C TRP A 43 3.49 -8.40 9.32
N GLU A 44 4.49 -9.09 9.89
CA GLU A 44 4.31 -9.88 11.12
C GLU A 44 3.90 -8.98 12.29
N GLU A 45 4.55 -7.82 12.45
CA GLU A 45 4.17 -6.84 13.48
C GLU A 45 2.74 -6.31 13.29
N VAL A 46 2.31 -6.13 12.04
CA VAL A 46 0.96 -5.67 11.73
C VAL A 46 -0.07 -6.76 12.06
N LEU A 47 0.23 -8.02 11.72
CA LEU A 47 -0.64 -9.15 12.05
C LEU A 47 -0.75 -9.34 13.56
N GLU A 48 0.36 -9.28 14.30
CA GLU A 48 0.38 -9.36 15.74
C GLU A 48 -0.48 -8.25 16.38
N LYS A 49 -0.35 -7.01 15.90
CA LYS A 49 -1.20 -5.90 16.37
C LYS A 49 -2.69 -6.14 16.10
N LEU A 50 -3.03 -6.72 14.95
CA LEU A 50 -4.42 -7.09 14.62
C LEU A 50 -4.93 -8.17 15.56
N GLU A 51 -4.15 -9.24 15.78
CA GLU A 51 -4.50 -10.35 16.67
C GLU A 51 -4.67 -9.90 18.11
N ASN A 52 -3.77 -9.08 18.64
CA ASN A 52 -3.85 -8.52 19.98
C ASN A 52 -5.10 -7.63 20.16
N LYS A 53 -5.47 -6.82 19.16
CA LYS A 53 -6.71 -6.04 19.19
C LYS A 53 -7.94 -6.95 19.21
N LEU A 54 -7.96 -7.97 18.38
CA LEU A 54 -9.05 -8.94 18.30
C LEU A 54 -9.20 -9.73 19.61
N ALA A 55 -8.10 -10.15 20.24
CA ALA A 55 -8.11 -10.84 21.53
C ALA A 55 -8.77 -10.00 22.60
N GLY A 56 -8.44 -8.70 22.68
CA GLY A 56 -9.07 -7.77 23.64
C GLY A 56 -10.57 -7.57 23.39
N TRP A 57 -11.02 -7.62 22.13
CA TRP A 57 -12.43 -7.42 21.80
C TRP A 57 -13.29 -8.69 21.90
N LYS A 58 -12.70 -9.86 21.91
CA LYS A 58 -13.41 -11.13 22.12
C LYS A 58 -14.14 -11.18 23.48
N MET A 59 -13.72 -10.38 24.44
CA MET A 59 -14.38 -10.26 25.76
C MET A 59 -15.59 -9.33 25.76
N LEU A 60 -15.85 -8.60 24.68
CA LEU A 60 -16.95 -7.65 24.59
C LEU A 60 -18.18 -8.28 23.94
N TYR A 61 -19.31 -8.23 24.61
CA TYR A 61 -20.61 -8.67 24.05
C TYR A 61 -21.11 -7.67 23.00
N LEU A 62 -20.73 -7.87 21.75
CA LEU A 62 -21.06 -6.96 20.65
C LEU A 62 -22.08 -7.56 19.68
N THR A 63 -22.98 -6.73 19.22
CA THR A 63 -23.89 -7.07 18.11
C THR A 63 -23.10 -7.18 16.79
N LYS A 64 -23.70 -7.83 15.78
CA LYS A 64 -23.09 -7.91 14.42
C LYS A 64 -22.79 -6.51 13.83
N GLY A 65 -23.64 -5.53 14.11
CA GLY A 65 -23.38 -4.14 13.76
C GLY A 65 -22.15 -3.56 14.46
N GLY A 66 -22.00 -3.81 15.76
CA GLY A 66 -20.83 -3.40 16.53
C GLY A 66 -19.54 -4.04 16.03
N LEU A 67 -19.55 -5.36 15.73
CA LEU A 67 -18.41 -6.05 15.12
C LEU A 67 -18.02 -5.44 13.77
N THR A 68 -18.99 -5.16 12.91
CA THR A 68 -18.77 -4.52 11.60
C THR A 68 -18.17 -3.13 11.78
N THR A 69 -18.64 -2.35 12.73
CA THR A 69 -18.10 -1.01 13.03
C THR A 69 -16.65 -1.09 13.50
N LEU A 70 -16.28 -2.04 14.35
CA LEU A 70 -14.88 -2.23 14.78
C LEU A 70 -13.97 -2.67 13.63
N ILE A 71 -14.45 -3.55 12.74
CA ILE A 71 -13.69 -3.92 11.55
C ILE A 71 -13.40 -2.68 10.70
N LYS A 72 -14.40 -1.87 10.42
CA LYS A 72 -14.24 -0.67 9.59
C LYS A 72 -13.38 0.40 10.23
N SER A 73 -13.63 0.72 11.49
CA SER A 73 -12.99 1.84 12.17
C SER A 73 -11.56 1.55 12.62
N THR A 74 -11.27 0.30 12.94
CA THR A 74 -9.98 -0.06 13.54
C THR A 74 -9.21 -1.08 12.73
N LEU A 75 -9.76 -2.27 12.46
CA LEU A 75 -9.01 -3.33 11.78
C LEU A 75 -8.63 -2.96 10.35
N SER A 76 -9.51 -2.26 9.63
CA SER A 76 -9.21 -1.78 8.28
C SER A 76 -8.21 -0.62 8.27
N ASN A 77 -8.17 0.18 9.33
CA ASN A 77 -7.30 1.35 9.40
C ASN A 77 -5.90 1.05 9.98
N LEU A 78 -5.78 0.05 10.86
CA LEU A 78 -4.53 -0.28 11.52
C LEU A 78 -3.38 -0.57 10.53
N PRO A 79 -3.57 -1.30 9.43
CA PRO A 79 -2.51 -1.56 8.45
C PRO A 79 -2.28 -0.41 7.45
N THR A 80 -3.09 0.66 7.45
CA THR A 80 -3.10 1.70 6.40
C THR A 80 -1.73 2.33 6.17
N TYR A 81 -0.97 2.58 7.23
CA TYR A 81 0.37 3.17 7.13
C TYR A 81 1.32 2.26 6.35
N TYR A 82 1.32 0.96 6.66
CA TYR A 82 2.11 -0.04 5.92
C TYR A 82 1.60 -0.24 4.49
N LEU A 83 0.28 -0.29 4.32
CA LEU A 83 -0.36 -0.45 3.00
C LEU A 83 -0.07 0.72 2.05
N SER A 84 0.20 1.92 2.59
CA SER A 84 0.53 3.10 1.77
C SER A 84 1.96 3.11 1.26
N LEU A 85 2.85 2.28 1.81
CA LEU A 85 4.27 2.27 1.53
C LEU A 85 4.79 0.93 0.98
N PHE A 86 4.13 -0.17 1.32
CA PHE A 86 4.57 -1.51 0.94
C PHE A 86 3.50 -2.27 0.15
N PRO A 87 3.89 -3.02 -0.90
CA PRO A 87 2.97 -3.91 -1.58
C PRO A 87 2.61 -5.09 -0.68
N LEU A 88 1.33 -5.38 -0.62
CA LEU A 88 0.78 -6.44 0.22
C LEU A 88 0.98 -7.82 -0.43
N PRO A 89 1.73 -8.75 0.20
CA PRO A 89 1.81 -10.12 -0.29
C PRO A 89 0.47 -10.84 -0.20
N ALA A 90 0.13 -11.66 -1.20
CA ALA A 90 -1.16 -12.37 -1.25
C ALA A 90 -1.43 -13.24 -0.01
N SER A 91 -0.39 -13.89 0.54
CA SER A 91 -0.51 -14.70 1.76
C SER A 91 -0.88 -13.88 2.99
N ILE A 92 -0.34 -12.66 3.11
CA ILE A 92 -0.65 -11.74 4.22
C ILE A 92 -2.06 -11.18 4.06
N ALA A 93 -2.45 -10.78 2.84
CA ALA A 93 -3.81 -10.35 2.57
C ALA A 93 -4.85 -11.41 2.99
N THR A 94 -4.62 -12.67 2.60
CA THR A 94 -5.49 -13.78 2.99
C THR A 94 -5.56 -13.99 4.50
N LYS A 95 -4.44 -13.81 5.23
CA LYS A 95 -4.43 -13.87 6.71
C LYS A 95 -5.24 -12.72 7.32
N MET A 96 -5.06 -11.49 6.85
CA MET A 96 -5.83 -10.34 7.34
C MET A 96 -7.32 -10.50 7.09
N GLU A 97 -7.69 -10.90 5.87
CA GLU A 97 -9.09 -11.17 5.49
C GLU A 97 -9.69 -12.30 6.33
N LYS A 98 -8.92 -13.35 6.64
CA LYS A 98 -9.34 -14.43 7.53
C LYS A 98 -9.61 -13.90 8.93
N LEU A 99 -8.71 -13.12 9.52
CA LEU A 99 -8.89 -12.54 10.86
C LEU A 99 -10.16 -11.68 10.94
N GLN A 100 -10.41 -10.83 9.94
CA GLN A 100 -11.61 -9.98 9.89
C GLN A 100 -12.89 -10.81 9.74
N ARG A 101 -12.85 -11.83 8.88
CA ARG A 101 -13.97 -12.74 8.63
C ARG A 101 -14.31 -13.57 9.86
N ASP A 102 -13.30 -14.19 10.47
CA ASP A 102 -13.49 -15.01 11.66
C ASP A 102 -14.06 -14.16 12.80
N PHE A 103 -13.59 -12.93 12.99
CA PHE A 103 -14.14 -11.99 13.96
C PHE A 103 -15.60 -11.63 13.68
N LEU A 104 -15.97 -11.38 12.43
CA LEU A 104 -17.33 -11.04 12.06
C LEU A 104 -18.31 -12.19 12.31
N TRP A 105 -17.90 -13.44 12.00
CA TRP A 105 -18.80 -14.59 12.04
C TRP A 105 -18.77 -15.34 13.38
N SER A 106 -17.61 -15.59 13.95
CA SER A 106 -17.46 -16.34 15.21
C SER A 106 -17.89 -15.52 16.42
N GLY A 107 -17.74 -14.19 16.35
CA GLY A 107 -18.04 -13.32 17.50
C GLY A 107 -17.21 -13.72 18.74
N LEU A 108 -17.87 -13.98 19.85
CA LEU A 108 -17.26 -14.31 21.14
C LEU A 108 -17.03 -15.81 21.36
N GLY A 109 -17.58 -16.69 20.49
CA GLY A 109 -17.46 -18.14 20.65
C GLY A 109 -16.14 -18.65 20.09
N GLU A 110 -15.55 -19.66 20.74
CA GLU A 110 -14.40 -20.41 20.21
C GLU A 110 -14.80 -21.33 19.04
N GLU A 111 -16.08 -21.57 18.86
CA GLU A 111 -16.60 -22.41 17.79
C GLU A 111 -16.47 -21.70 16.42
N LEU A 112 -15.92 -22.42 15.46
CA LEU A 112 -15.90 -22.01 14.06
C LEU A 112 -17.33 -21.99 13.51
N LYS A 113 -17.91 -20.78 13.45
CA LYS A 113 -19.23 -20.59 12.86
C LYS A 113 -19.16 -20.57 11.35
N PHE A 114 -20.16 -21.17 10.73
CA PHE A 114 -20.27 -21.20 9.28
C PHE A 114 -20.36 -19.80 8.69
N HIS A 115 -19.58 -19.53 7.66
CA HIS A 115 -19.59 -18.23 6.97
C HIS A 115 -20.74 -18.21 5.96
N LEU A 116 -21.85 -17.61 6.30
CA LEU A 116 -23.08 -17.59 5.50
C LEU A 116 -22.91 -16.83 4.16
N VAL A 117 -22.01 -15.85 4.10
CA VAL A 117 -21.81 -14.99 2.94
C VAL A 117 -20.33 -14.91 2.58
N GLY A 118 -20.02 -14.99 1.29
CA GLY A 118 -18.66 -14.84 0.79
C GLY A 118 -18.07 -13.48 1.13
N TRP A 119 -16.78 -13.43 1.51
CA TRP A 119 -16.11 -12.20 1.95
C TRP A 119 -16.15 -11.08 0.92
N ASN A 120 -16.05 -11.41 -0.37
CA ASN A 120 -16.17 -10.41 -1.44
C ASN A 120 -17.51 -9.69 -1.42
N LYS A 121 -18.62 -10.41 -1.10
CA LYS A 121 -19.95 -9.80 -0.98
C LYS A 121 -20.02 -8.86 0.24
N VAL A 122 -19.38 -9.23 1.35
CA VAL A 122 -19.27 -8.36 2.54
C VAL A 122 -18.55 -7.05 2.20
N CYS A 123 -17.57 -7.09 1.30
CA CYS A 123 -16.80 -5.93 0.88
C CYS A 123 -17.51 -5.02 -0.13
N THR A 124 -18.65 -5.43 -0.70
CA THR A 124 -19.38 -4.58 -1.65
C THR A 124 -20.10 -3.40 -0.98
N PRO A 125 -20.48 -2.36 -1.74
CA PRO A 125 -21.28 -1.25 -1.24
C PRO A 125 -22.64 -1.68 -0.67
N LEU A 126 -23.20 -0.87 0.22
CA LEU A 126 -24.53 -1.13 0.81
C LEU A 126 -25.64 -1.27 -0.25
N ARG A 127 -25.59 -0.46 -1.31
CA ARG A 127 -26.54 -0.53 -2.43
C ARG A 127 -26.54 -1.90 -3.13
N ASP A 128 -25.40 -2.60 -3.07
CA ASP A 128 -25.19 -3.91 -3.67
C ASP A 128 -25.35 -5.05 -2.63
N GLY A 129 -25.87 -4.72 -1.43
CA GLY A 129 -26.14 -5.66 -0.34
C GLY A 129 -24.91 -6.07 0.45
N GLY A 130 -23.79 -5.32 0.38
CA GLY A 130 -22.59 -5.53 1.18
C GLY A 130 -22.58 -4.74 2.48
N LEU A 131 -21.50 -4.89 3.24
CA LEU A 131 -21.28 -4.16 4.50
C LEU A 131 -20.27 -3.03 4.38
N VAL A 132 -19.74 -2.74 3.19
CA VAL A 132 -18.71 -1.70 2.96
C VAL A 132 -17.46 -1.93 3.82
N VAL A 133 -17.05 -3.17 4.03
CA VAL A 133 -15.75 -3.51 4.57
C VAL A 133 -14.73 -3.38 3.44
N TRP A 134 -13.61 -2.71 3.68
CA TRP A 134 -12.62 -2.52 2.63
C TRP A 134 -11.94 -3.84 2.27
N ASN A 135 -11.91 -4.15 0.98
CA ASN A 135 -11.05 -5.21 0.46
C ASN A 135 -9.59 -4.75 0.60
N VAL A 136 -8.81 -5.47 1.41
CA VAL A 136 -7.45 -5.06 1.79
C VAL A 136 -6.52 -4.97 0.57
N ARG A 137 -6.72 -5.81 -0.45
CA ARG A 137 -5.92 -5.81 -1.68
C ARG A 137 -6.20 -4.57 -2.53
N ALA A 138 -7.49 -4.32 -2.81
CA ALA A 138 -7.90 -3.14 -3.57
C ALA A 138 -7.51 -1.85 -2.83
N PHE A 139 -7.59 -1.85 -1.51
CA PHE A 139 -7.19 -0.72 -0.69
C PHE A 139 -5.68 -0.46 -0.75
N ASN A 140 -4.84 -1.51 -0.72
CA ASN A 140 -3.39 -1.38 -0.92
C ASN A 140 -3.07 -0.81 -2.32
N GLU A 141 -3.72 -1.31 -3.36
CA GLU A 141 -3.53 -0.81 -4.73
C GLU A 141 -3.92 0.67 -4.85
N ALA A 142 -5.03 1.07 -4.25
CA ALA A 142 -5.48 2.46 -4.24
C ALA A 142 -4.51 3.38 -3.49
N LEU A 143 -4.02 2.95 -2.31
CA LEU A 143 -3.04 3.71 -1.52
C LEU A 143 -1.70 3.84 -2.25
N LEU A 144 -1.24 2.80 -2.91
CA LEU A 144 -0.03 2.84 -3.74
C LEU A 144 -0.24 3.68 -5.01
N GLY A 145 -1.45 3.68 -5.58
CA GLY A 145 -1.84 4.56 -6.70
C GLY A 145 -1.71 6.05 -6.38
N LYS A 146 -1.79 6.44 -5.10
CA LYS A 146 -1.51 7.80 -4.65
C LYS A 146 -0.12 8.30 -5.08
N TRP A 147 0.87 7.42 -5.16
CA TRP A 147 2.22 7.77 -5.62
C TRP A 147 2.26 8.13 -7.10
N LEU A 148 1.41 7.51 -7.93
CA LEU A 148 1.24 7.90 -9.33
C LEU A 148 0.63 9.31 -9.44
N TRP A 149 -0.35 9.61 -8.59
CA TRP A 149 -0.92 10.96 -8.49
C TRP A 149 0.12 12.00 -8.07
N ARG A 150 0.91 11.71 -7.03
CA ARG A 150 1.98 12.59 -6.56
C ARG A 150 3.05 12.80 -7.62
N TYR A 151 3.43 11.75 -8.36
CA TYR A 151 4.40 11.86 -9.45
C TYR A 151 3.98 12.88 -10.50
N ASN A 152 2.69 13.00 -10.76
CA ASN A 152 2.14 14.00 -11.68
C ASN A 152 2.11 15.41 -11.10
N LYS A 153 1.81 15.53 -9.81
CA LYS A 153 1.59 16.81 -9.13
C LYS A 153 2.88 17.45 -8.65
N GLU A 154 3.77 16.69 -8.05
CA GLU A 154 4.98 17.17 -7.41
C GLU A 154 6.09 17.34 -8.44
N ARG A 155 6.28 18.59 -8.87
CA ARG A 155 7.39 18.97 -9.77
C ARG A 155 8.59 19.36 -8.93
N GLY A 156 9.80 18.92 -9.33
CA GLY A 156 11.05 19.26 -8.63
C GLY A 156 11.24 18.53 -7.29
N ALA A 157 10.44 17.51 -6.99
CA ALA A 157 10.66 16.66 -5.84
C ALA A 157 11.83 15.71 -6.09
N LEU A 158 12.82 15.68 -5.19
CA LEU A 158 14.03 14.84 -5.31
C LEU A 158 13.71 13.36 -5.59
N TRP A 159 12.72 12.81 -4.93
CA TRP A 159 12.31 11.42 -5.15
C TRP A 159 11.85 11.15 -6.59
N LYS A 160 11.19 12.13 -7.23
CA LYS A 160 10.76 12.06 -8.62
C LYS A 160 11.95 12.13 -9.57
N GLU A 161 12.91 13.02 -9.33
CA GLU A 161 14.14 13.13 -10.11
C GLU A 161 14.92 11.80 -10.08
N VAL A 162 15.04 11.16 -8.94
CA VAL A 162 15.67 9.83 -8.80
C VAL A 162 14.93 8.79 -9.65
N ILE A 163 13.60 8.81 -9.68
CA ILE A 163 12.81 7.91 -10.50
C ILE A 163 13.00 8.19 -11.98
N ASP A 164 12.99 9.46 -12.38
CA ASP A 164 13.17 9.88 -13.78
C ASP A 164 14.57 9.51 -14.29
N MET A 165 15.61 9.68 -13.46
CA MET A 165 16.98 9.25 -13.80
C MET A 165 17.07 7.73 -13.96
N LYS A 166 16.36 6.97 -13.12
CA LYS A 166 16.47 5.51 -13.11
C LYS A 166 15.62 4.82 -14.17
N TYR A 167 14.42 5.32 -14.43
CA TYR A 167 13.44 4.66 -15.30
C TYR A 167 13.13 5.45 -16.56
N GLY A 168 13.46 6.73 -16.59
CA GLY A 168 13.04 7.68 -17.63
C GLY A 168 11.57 8.07 -17.49
N SER A 169 11.18 9.16 -18.14
CA SER A 169 9.79 9.62 -18.21
C SER A 169 9.17 9.33 -19.58
N GLU A 170 7.87 9.11 -19.64
CA GLU A 170 7.11 9.05 -20.88
C GLU A 170 6.76 10.46 -21.41
N ARG A 171 6.32 10.56 -22.66
CA ARG A 171 5.82 11.82 -23.24
C ARG A 171 4.72 12.42 -22.36
N GLY A 172 4.72 13.74 -22.16
CA GLY A 172 3.79 14.42 -21.25
C GLY A 172 4.18 14.36 -19.77
N VAL A 173 5.16 13.53 -19.40
CA VAL A 173 5.64 13.39 -17.99
C VAL A 173 4.53 12.95 -17.01
N TRP A 174 3.55 12.20 -17.52
CA TRP A 174 2.44 11.69 -16.72
C TRP A 174 2.84 10.45 -15.89
N CYS A 175 3.74 9.64 -16.41
CA CYS A 175 4.31 8.50 -15.70
C CYS A 175 5.75 8.25 -16.15
N SER A 176 6.47 7.42 -15.41
CA SER A 176 7.77 6.91 -15.83
C SER A 176 7.62 5.86 -16.91
N LYS A 177 8.68 5.62 -17.68
CA LYS A 177 8.71 4.50 -18.63
C LYS A 177 8.54 3.16 -17.89
N GLU A 178 7.98 2.18 -18.58
CA GLU A 178 7.88 0.83 -18.05
C GLU A 178 9.25 0.15 -18.04
N SER A 179 9.64 -0.35 -16.88
CA SER A 179 10.91 -1.09 -16.75
C SER A 179 10.66 -2.59 -16.95
N ARG A 180 11.17 -3.14 -18.06
CA ARG A 180 11.06 -4.57 -18.39
C ARG A 180 12.20 -5.43 -17.83
N GLY A 181 13.28 -4.83 -17.32
CA GLY A 181 14.45 -5.55 -16.81
C GLY A 181 14.16 -6.32 -15.51
N THR A 182 14.87 -7.43 -15.32
CA THR A 182 14.84 -8.25 -14.08
C THR A 182 15.53 -7.55 -12.92
N TYR A 183 16.45 -6.63 -13.19
CA TYR A 183 17.24 -5.93 -12.18
C TYR A 183 16.42 -4.84 -11.49
N GLY A 184 16.46 -4.84 -10.18
CA GLY A 184 15.84 -3.80 -9.36
C GLY A 184 14.31 -3.93 -9.27
N VAL A 185 13.84 -4.99 -8.59
CA VAL A 185 12.42 -5.08 -8.18
C VAL A 185 12.19 -4.03 -7.11
N GLY A 186 12.15 -2.76 -7.53
CA GLY A 186 11.86 -1.64 -6.66
C GLY A 186 10.36 -1.46 -6.46
N LEU A 187 10.00 -0.87 -5.36
CA LEU A 187 8.63 -0.46 -5.06
C LEU A 187 7.99 0.32 -6.23
N TRP A 188 8.73 1.22 -6.85
CA TRP A 188 8.23 2.02 -7.97
C TRP A 188 7.81 1.17 -9.19
N LYS A 189 8.57 0.13 -9.49
CA LYS A 189 8.20 -0.80 -10.57
C LYS A 189 6.85 -1.49 -10.32
N TYR A 190 6.57 -1.82 -9.06
CA TYR A 190 5.27 -2.36 -8.65
C TYR A 190 4.15 -1.32 -8.78
N ILE A 191 4.38 -0.10 -8.29
CA ILE A 191 3.43 1.01 -8.40
C ILE A 191 3.11 1.32 -9.87
N ARG A 192 4.14 1.37 -10.72
CA ARG A 192 3.99 1.65 -12.16
C ARG A 192 3.11 0.63 -12.90
N LYS A 193 3.11 -0.64 -12.46
CA LYS A 193 2.20 -1.66 -13.02
C LYS A 193 0.72 -1.32 -12.83
N GLY A 194 0.37 -0.58 -11.80
CA GLY A 194 -0.98 -0.08 -11.54
C GLY A 194 -1.41 1.10 -12.45
N TRP A 195 -0.54 1.56 -13.36
CA TRP A 195 -0.81 2.73 -14.19
C TRP A 195 -2.09 2.61 -15.02
N CYS A 196 -2.32 1.49 -15.69
CA CYS A 196 -3.51 1.31 -16.53
C CYS A 196 -4.80 1.47 -15.71
N THR A 197 -4.87 0.83 -14.55
CA THR A 197 -6.01 0.95 -13.63
C THR A 197 -6.14 2.38 -13.09
N PHE A 198 -5.02 3.04 -12.79
CA PHE A 198 -5.02 4.42 -12.32
C PHE A 198 -5.50 5.36 -13.43
N ALA A 199 -4.97 5.24 -14.65
CA ALA A 199 -5.31 6.09 -15.79
C ALA A 199 -6.80 5.96 -16.18
N SER A 200 -7.37 4.75 -16.16
CA SER A 200 -8.79 4.53 -16.46
C SER A 200 -9.74 5.17 -15.43
N ASN A 201 -9.24 5.45 -14.22
CA ASN A 201 -10.01 6.12 -13.16
C ASN A 201 -9.67 7.62 -13.01
N THR A 202 -8.86 8.17 -13.91
CA THR A 202 -8.49 9.59 -13.88
C THR A 202 -8.88 10.27 -15.18
N ARG A 203 -9.21 11.56 -15.10
CA ARG A 203 -9.51 12.40 -16.26
C ARG A 203 -8.59 13.61 -16.29
N PHE A 204 -8.19 14.02 -17.47
CA PHE A 204 -7.42 15.25 -17.64
C PHE A 204 -8.33 16.47 -17.50
N CYS A 205 -7.88 17.43 -16.71
CA CYS A 205 -8.43 18.77 -16.71
C CYS A 205 -7.39 19.66 -17.43
N VAL A 206 -7.70 20.06 -18.65
CA VAL A 206 -6.77 20.81 -19.50
C VAL A 206 -6.72 22.25 -19.03
N GLY A 207 -5.56 22.70 -18.56
CA GLY A 207 -5.27 24.09 -18.25
C GLY A 207 -4.68 24.82 -19.48
N ASN A 208 -3.37 25.03 -19.47
CA ASN A 208 -2.65 25.71 -20.56
C ASN A 208 -2.24 24.79 -21.76
N GLY A 209 -2.64 23.57 -21.77
CA GLY A 209 -2.40 22.60 -22.84
C GLY A 209 -0.95 22.09 -23.01
N ARG A 210 0.04 22.67 -22.29
CA ARG A 210 1.47 22.36 -22.51
C ARG A 210 1.87 20.90 -22.24
N ARG A 211 1.06 20.13 -21.52
CA ARG A 211 1.34 18.76 -21.09
C ARG A 211 0.44 17.74 -21.76
N VAL A 212 -0.56 18.16 -22.48
CA VAL A 212 -1.54 17.27 -23.13
C VAL A 212 -1.10 17.05 -24.57
N SER A 213 -1.02 15.80 -24.99
CA SER A 213 -0.78 15.43 -26.38
C SER A 213 -2.11 15.38 -27.12
N PHE A 214 -2.34 16.33 -28.02
CA PHE A 214 -3.62 16.52 -28.71
C PHE A 214 -4.16 15.23 -29.34
N TRP A 215 -3.30 14.45 -30.00
CA TRP A 215 -3.68 13.25 -30.74
C TRP A 215 -3.60 11.94 -29.96
N ASN A 216 -2.98 11.91 -28.78
CA ASN A 216 -2.66 10.67 -28.10
C ASN A 216 -3.29 10.53 -26.70
N GLU A 217 -3.99 11.54 -26.23
CA GLU A 217 -4.59 11.55 -24.90
C GLU A 217 -6.08 11.89 -24.97
N VAL A 218 -6.86 11.24 -24.11
CA VAL A 218 -8.28 11.53 -23.98
C VAL A 218 -8.45 12.78 -23.12
N TRP A 219 -8.66 13.93 -23.76
CA TRP A 219 -8.81 15.22 -23.09
C TRP A 219 -10.21 15.85 -23.32
N VAL A 220 -10.95 15.34 -24.31
CA VAL A 220 -12.35 15.67 -24.58
C VAL A 220 -13.12 14.38 -24.89
N GLY A 221 -14.25 14.16 -24.22
CA GLY A 221 -15.00 12.91 -24.39
C GLY A 221 -14.34 11.69 -23.77
N ASP A 222 -14.61 10.52 -24.31
CA ASP A 222 -14.14 9.22 -23.81
C ASP A 222 -13.17 8.50 -24.77
N THR A 223 -12.84 9.13 -25.89
CA THR A 223 -11.95 8.56 -26.94
C THR A 223 -10.82 9.54 -27.29
N VAL A 224 -9.72 8.98 -27.76
CA VAL A 224 -8.64 9.74 -28.42
C VAL A 224 -9.16 10.25 -29.76
N LEU A 225 -8.80 11.46 -30.17
CA LEU A 225 -9.20 12.06 -31.43
C LEU A 225 -8.51 11.40 -32.62
#